data_2ad98ea92dd541eb7a72aa0ba0d6c37f
#
_entry.id   2ad98ea92dd541eb7a72aa0ba0d6c37f
#
_cell.length_a   1.000
_cell.length_b   1.000
_cell.length_c   1.000
_cell.angle_alpha   90.00
_cell.angle_beta   90.00
_cell.angle_gamma   90.00
#
_symmetry.space_group_name_H-M   'P 1'
#
loop_
_entity.id
_entity.type
_entity.pdbx_description
1 polymer ?
#
loop_
_entity_poly.entity_id
_entity_poly.type
_entity_poly.pdbx_seq_one_letter_code
_entity_poly.pdbx_strand_id
1 'polypeptide(L)'
;MSRHLQVTFDAHDPRALSSFWRDALGYVHPGPPGVDLPEDADPLAAWDDFLARIGVPEEQRNTKSAIEDPDGHGPRVFFQQVPEDKAAKNRVHLDVRAAPGLRGKERMAVLEAECDRLVALGAARVRRHEPAPPMNAGFIVMTDPNTRDYQFCAA
;
A
#
# COMPACT_ATOMS: atom_id res chain seq x y z
N MET A 1 9.55 -26.27 -0.63
CA MET A 1 8.68 -25.37 0.17
C MET A 1 8.99 -23.93 -0.22
N SER A 2 7.96 -23.12 -0.55
CA SER A 2 8.09 -21.67 -0.76
C SER A 2 8.33 -20.94 0.56
N ARG A 3 8.92 -19.76 0.48
CA ARG A 3 9.11 -18.86 1.63
C ARG A 3 8.07 -17.75 1.56
N HIS A 4 7.60 -17.27 2.71
CA HIS A 4 6.77 -16.07 2.76
C HIS A 4 7.64 -14.83 2.57
N LEU A 5 7.10 -13.88 1.79
CA LEU A 5 7.74 -12.58 1.54
C LEU A 5 7.02 -11.52 2.38
N GLN A 6 7.77 -10.59 2.94
CA GLN A 6 7.27 -9.32 3.47
C GLN A 6 7.90 -8.19 2.67
N VAL A 7 7.09 -7.20 2.32
CA VAL A 7 7.56 -5.93 1.74
C VAL A 7 7.62 -4.89 2.85
N THR A 8 8.72 -4.15 2.95
CA THR A 8 8.86 -3.06 3.93
C THR A 8 9.01 -1.74 3.21
N PHE A 9 8.17 -0.76 3.58
CA PHE A 9 8.25 0.63 3.14
C PHE A 9 8.86 1.51 4.22
N ASP A 10 9.79 2.36 3.83
CA ASP A 10 10.20 3.51 4.62
C ASP A 10 9.18 4.63 4.43
N ALA A 11 8.78 5.30 5.51
CA ALA A 11 7.74 6.31 5.50
C ALA A 11 8.01 7.40 6.56
N HIS A 12 7.58 8.62 6.31
CA HIS A 12 7.55 9.67 7.34
C HIS A 12 6.37 9.45 8.29
N ASP A 13 5.22 9.00 7.76
CA ASP A 13 4.02 8.65 8.50
C ASP A 13 3.57 7.21 8.16
N PRO A 14 4.03 6.19 8.92
CA PRO A 14 3.69 4.80 8.68
C PRO A 14 2.19 4.49 8.69
N ARG A 15 1.41 5.13 9.56
CA ARG A 15 -0.04 4.87 9.65
C ARG A 15 -0.80 5.45 8.46
N ALA A 16 -0.47 6.68 8.07
CA ALA A 16 -1.09 7.29 6.90
C ALA A 16 -0.79 6.50 5.62
N LEU A 17 0.47 6.10 5.42
CA LEU A 17 0.86 5.31 4.26
C LEU A 17 0.26 3.91 4.29
N SER A 18 0.23 3.24 5.44
CA SER A 18 -0.39 1.91 5.56
C SER A 18 -1.91 1.96 5.31
N SER A 19 -2.59 3.02 5.73
CA SER A 19 -4.03 3.19 5.48
C SER A 19 -4.33 3.35 3.99
N PHE A 20 -3.51 4.13 3.27
CA PHE A 20 -3.61 4.21 1.80
C PHE A 20 -3.44 2.84 1.14
N TRP A 21 -2.36 2.12 1.47
CA TRP A 21 -2.07 0.83 0.86
C TRP A 21 -3.08 -0.26 1.28
N ARG A 22 -3.63 -0.21 2.50
CA ARG A 22 -4.74 -1.06 2.93
C ARG A 22 -5.93 -0.91 1.98
N ASP A 23 -6.35 0.32 1.72
CA ASP A 23 -7.52 0.60 0.88
C ASP A 23 -7.21 0.35 -0.61
N ALA A 24 -5.97 0.62 -1.05
CA ALA A 24 -5.53 0.34 -2.41
C ALA A 24 -5.55 -1.16 -2.73
N LEU A 25 -5.13 -2.01 -1.81
CA LEU A 25 -5.00 -3.46 -2.00
C LEU A 25 -6.21 -4.26 -1.50
N GLY A 26 -7.11 -3.65 -0.72
CA GLY A 26 -8.17 -4.39 -0.02
C GLY A 26 -7.66 -5.23 1.16
N TYR A 27 -6.56 -4.81 1.76
CA TYR A 27 -5.93 -5.45 2.92
C TYR A 27 -6.56 -4.98 4.24
N VAL A 28 -6.10 -5.55 5.34
CA VAL A 28 -6.53 -5.19 6.69
C VAL A 28 -5.34 -4.83 7.57
N HIS A 29 -5.54 -3.97 8.57
CA HIS A 29 -4.58 -3.79 9.65
C HIS A 29 -4.73 -4.95 10.64
N PRO A 30 -3.65 -5.67 11.00
CA PRO A 30 -3.71 -6.65 12.07
C PRO A 30 -3.93 -5.97 13.42
N GLY A 31 -4.69 -6.59 14.30
CA GLY A 31 -4.86 -6.15 15.68
C GLY A 31 -3.60 -6.35 16.53
N PRO A 32 -3.52 -5.70 17.70
CA PRO A 32 -2.42 -5.93 18.65
C PRO A 32 -2.47 -7.36 19.24
N PRO A 33 -1.31 -7.91 19.61
CA PRO A 33 -1.23 -9.29 20.08
C PRO A 33 -2.05 -9.53 21.36
N GLY A 34 -2.82 -10.63 21.37
CA GLY A 34 -3.64 -11.01 22.50
C GLY A 34 -4.87 -10.16 22.74
N VAL A 35 -5.28 -9.37 21.77
CA VAL A 35 -6.50 -8.56 21.81
C VAL A 35 -7.47 -9.05 20.73
N ASP A 36 -8.61 -9.56 21.17
CA ASP A 36 -9.72 -9.89 20.26
C ASP A 36 -10.47 -8.61 19.92
N LEU A 37 -10.45 -8.21 18.66
CA LEU A 37 -11.14 -7.02 18.18
C LEU A 37 -12.51 -7.39 17.61
N PRO A 38 -13.59 -6.65 17.97
CA PRO A 38 -14.85 -6.69 17.23
C PRO A 38 -14.64 -6.37 15.75
N GLU A 39 -15.52 -6.86 14.89
CA GLU A 39 -15.43 -6.66 13.43
C GLU A 39 -15.47 -5.18 13.01
N ASP A 40 -16.17 -4.35 13.79
CA ASP A 40 -16.32 -2.91 13.58
C ASP A 40 -15.26 -2.05 14.33
N ALA A 41 -14.33 -2.68 15.05
CA ALA A 41 -13.29 -1.95 15.77
C ALA A 41 -12.23 -1.38 14.82
N ASP A 42 -11.70 -0.20 15.18
CA ASP A 42 -10.53 0.36 14.51
C ASP A 42 -9.24 -0.27 15.05
N PRO A 43 -8.51 -1.07 14.25
CA PRO A 43 -7.27 -1.70 14.71
C PRO A 43 -6.17 -0.69 15.07
N LEU A 44 -6.12 0.48 14.44
CA LEU A 44 -5.11 1.50 14.75
C LEU A 44 -5.38 2.15 16.12
N ALA A 45 -6.65 2.39 16.47
CA ALA A 45 -7.02 2.85 17.81
C ALA A 45 -6.71 1.80 18.87
N ALA A 46 -6.98 0.52 18.58
CA ALA A 46 -6.62 -0.58 19.48
C ALA A 46 -5.10 -0.71 19.69
N TRP A 47 -4.31 -0.43 18.66
CA TRP A 47 -2.85 -0.35 18.79
C TRP A 47 -2.43 0.83 19.67
N ASP A 48 -3.07 2.00 19.59
CA ASP A 48 -2.77 3.13 20.47
C ASP A 48 -3.01 2.79 21.94
N ASP A 49 -4.16 2.18 22.22
CA ASP A 49 -4.51 1.74 23.58
C ASP A 49 -3.54 0.67 24.09
N PHE A 50 -3.16 -0.28 23.24
CA PHE A 50 -2.19 -1.31 23.59
C PHE A 50 -0.81 -0.71 23.91
N LEU A 51 -0.28 0.16 23.04
CA LEU A 51 1.01 0.81 23.19
C LEU A 51 1.04 1.73 24.42
N ALA A 52 -0.04 2.47 24.68
CA ALA A 52 -0.19 3.28 25.89
C ALA A 52 -0.10 2.41 27.16
N ARG A 53 -0.80 1.28 27.16
CA ARG A 53 -0.84 0.35 28.31
C ARG A 53 0.52 -0.26 28.63
N ILE A 54 1.36 -0.51 27.63
CA ILE A 54 2.73 -1.02 27.82
C ILE A 54 3.78 0.09 28.00
N GLY A 55 3.34 1.37 28.10
CA GLY A 55 4.21 2.50 28.43
C GLY A 55 4.95 3.14 27.26
N VAL A 56 4.52 2.91 26.01
CA VAL A 56 5.10 3.59 24.85
C VAL A 56 4.61 5.04 24.79
N PRO A 57 5.51 6.05 24.77
CA PRO A 57 5.16 7.45 24.63
C PRO A 57 4.35 7.72 23.34
N GLU A 58 3.44 8.69 23.39
CA GLU A 58 2.53 9.00 22.28
C GLU A 58 3.28 9.28 20.97
N GLU A 59 4.36 10.06 21.03
CA GLU A 59 5.20 10.43 19.90
C GLU A 59 5.93 9.24 19.24
N GLN A 60 5.98 8.09 19.91
CA GLN A 60 6.60 6.86 19.39
C GLN A 60 5.60 5.84 18.87
N ARG A 61 4.28 6.08 19.01
CA ARG A 61 3.25 5.09 18.65
C ARG A 61 3.02 4.97 17.15
N ASN A 62 3.46 5.95 16.35
CA ASN A 62 3.39 5.92 14.88
C ASN A 62 4.74 5.64 14.21
N THR A 63 5.63 4.91 14.86
CA THR A 63 6.94 4.57 14.25
C THR A 63 6.87 3.33 13.35
N LYS A 64 5.79 2.56 13.45
CA LYS A 64 5.57 1.31 12.69
C LYS A 64 4.09 1.10 12.40
N SER A 65 3.80 0.47 11.26
CA SER A 65 2.47 -0.04 10.92
C SER A 65 2.60 -1.28 10.03
N ALA A 66 1.52 -2.02 9.85
CA ALA A 66 1.48 -3.16 8.95
C ALA A 66 0.08 -3.37 8.38
N ILE A 67 0.03 -3.99 7.21
CA ILE A 67 -1.20 -4.51 6.61
C ILE A 67 -0.98 -5.93 6.12
N GLU A 68 -2.05 -6.71 6.10
CA GLU A 68 -2.05 -8.11 5.69
C GLU A 68 -3.21 -8.41 4.76
N ASP A 69 -2.98 -9.31 3.82
CA ASP A 69 -4.04 -9.84 2.98
C ASP A 69 -4.98 -10.69 3.84
N PRO A 70 -6.28 -10.35 3.92
CA PRO A 70 -7.23 -11.11 4.73
C PRO A 70 -7.37 -12.58 4.30
N ASP A 71 -7.08 -12.88 3.03
CA ASP A 71 -7.13 -14.24 2.47
C ASP A 71 -5.77 -14.97 2.58
N GLY A 72 -4.71 -14.29 3.02
CA GLY A 72 -3.39 -14.84 3.22
C GLY A 72 -2.62 -15.22 1.96
N HIS A 73 -3.02 -14.73 0.78
CA HIS A 73 -2.37 -15.03 -0.51
C HIS A 73 -1.26 -14.05 -0.85
N GLY A 74 -1.43 -12.78 -0.48
CA GLY A 74 -0.47 -11.72 -0.74
C GLY A 74 0.60 -11.58 0.35
N PRO A 75 1.69 -10.83 0.08
CA PRO A 75 2.71 -10.57 1.06
C PRO A 75 2.20 -9.63 2.15
N ARG A 76 2.66 -9.83 3.38
CA ARG A 76 2.54 -8.83 4.43
C ARG A 76 3.30 -7.57 4.02
N VAL A 77 2.71 -6.39 4.23
CA VAL A 77 3.37 -5.11 3.99
C VAL A 77 3.59 -4.42 5.33
N PHE A 78 4.84 -4.04 5.57
CA PHE A 78 5.27 -3.38 6.79
C PHE A 78 5.73 -1.96 6.48
N PHE A 79 5.49 -1.04 7.39
CA PHE A 79 5.85 0.37 7.25
C PHE A 79 6.67 0.77 8.47
N GLN A 80 7.82 1.41 8.23
CA GLN A 80 8.67 1.89 9.31
C GLN A 80 8.97 3.38 9.12
N GLN A 81 8.98 4.10 10.23
CA GLN A 81 9.33 5.51 10.20
C GLN A 81 10.81 5.69 9.95
N VAL A 82 11.13 6.56 9.00
CA VAL A 82 12.48 7.04 8.74
C VAL A 82 12.47 8.57 8.62
N PRO A 83 13.51 9.27 9.10
CA PRO A 83 13.57 10.72 9.00
C PRO A 83 14.08 11.21 7.64
N GLU A 84 14.71 10.34 6.85
CA GLU A 84 15.34 10.70 5.60
C GLU A 84 14.33 10.88 4.47
N ASP A 85 14.49 11.94 3.70
CA ASP A 85 13.78 12.13 2.45
C ASP A 85 14.35 11.22 1.37
N LYS A 86 13.50 10.90 0.39
CA LYS A 86 13.91 10.12 -0.75
C LYS A 86 14.91 10.88 -1.62
N ALA A 87 16.09 10.30 -1.81
CA ALA A 87 17.17 10.90 -2.58
C ALA A 87 17.31 10.34 -4.01
N ALA A 88 16.71 9.19 -4.33
CA ALA A 88 16.88 8.52 -5.61
C ALA A 88 15.62 7.74 -6.05
N LYS A 89 15.53 7.44 -7.37
CA LYS A 89 14.46 6.60 -7.93
C LYS A 89 14.51 5.19 -7.32
N ASN A 90 13.32 4.65 -7.01
CA ASN A 90 13.18 3.27 -6.52
C ASN A 90 13.74 2.27 -7.54
N ARG A 91 14.44 1.26 -7.03
CA ARG A 91 14.92 0.12 -7.80
C ARG A 91 13.92 -1.03 -7.86
N VAL A 92 12.97 -1.05 -6.91
CA VAL A 92 11.84 -1.99 -6.87
C VAL A 92 10.58 -1.21 -7.16
N HIS A 93 9.74 -1.73 -8.04
CA HIS A 93 8.43 -1.20 -8.35
C HIS A 93 7.38 -2.22 -7.90
N LEU A 94 6.23 -1.73 -7.44
CA LEU A 94 5.07 -2.56 -7.18
C LEU A 94 4.04 -2.33 -8.28
N ASP A 95 3.44 -3.41 -8.76
CA ASP A 95 2.40 -3.35 -9.77
C ASP A 95 1.09 -3.84 -9.18
N VAL A 96 0.11 -2.93 -9.06
CA VAL A 96 -1.26 -3.27 -8.69
C VAL A 96 -1.95 -3.82 -9.94
N ARG A 97 -2.16 -5.12 -9.99
CA ARG A 97 -2.71 -5.81 -11.16
C ARG A 97 -4.23 -5.73 -11.18
N ALA A 98 -4.76 -4.61 -11.64
CA ALA A 98 -6.19 -4.33 -11.65
C ALA A 98 -6.93 -4.91 -12.89
N ALA A 99 -6.22 -5.28 -13.95
CA ALA A 99 -6.82 -5.74 -15.21
C ALA A 99 -6.26 -7.09 -15.67
N PRO A 100 -6.27 -8.15 -14.84
CA PRO A 100 -5.73 -9.46 -15.21
C PRO A 100 -6.50 -10.06 -16.38
N GLY A 101 -5.78 -10.55 -17.41
CA GLY A 101 -6.37 -11.19 -18.58
C GLY A 101 -6.95 -10.26 -19.65
N LEU A 102 -7.18 -8.97 -19.35
CA LEU A 102 -7.67 -7.99 -20.31
C LEU A 102 -6.57 -7.45 -21.21
N ARG A 103 -6.94 -6.95 -22.40
CA ARG A 103 -6.01 -6.43 -23.41
C ARG A 103 -6.55 -5.17 -24.07
N GLY A 104 -5.64 -4.39 -24.71
CA GLY A 104 -5.98 -3.26 -25.54
C GLY A 104 -6.85 -2.21 -24.85
N LYS A 105 -7.89 -1.74 -25.52
CA LYS A 105 -8.75 -0.67 -25.00
C LYS A 105 -9.52 -1.04 -23.74
N GLU A 106 -9.98 -2.28 -23.65
CA GLU A 106 -10.73 -2.77 -22.48
C GLU A 106 -9.83 -2.76 -21.23
N ARG A 107 -8.61 -3.28 -21.34
CA ARG A 107 -7.61 -3.21 -20.28
C ARG A 107 -7.37 -1.76 -19.83
N MET A 108 -7.10 -0.87 -20.78
CA MET A 108 -6.80 0.53 -20.46
C MET A 108 -7.99 1.24 -19.80
N ALA A 109 -9.23 0.91 -20.16
CA ALA A 109 -10.41 1.48 -19.52
C ALA A 109 -10.52 1.04 -18.05
N VAL A 110 -10.23 -0.21 -17.73
CA VAL A 110 -10.19 -0.72 -16.35
C VAL A 110 -9.06 -0.06 -15.56
N LEU A 111 -7.87 0.10 -16.16
CA LEU A 111 -6.75 0.79 -15.49
C LEU A 111 -7.06 2.27 -15.20
N GLU A 112 -7.76 2.97 -16.11
CA GLU A 112 -8.19 4.36 -15.88
C GLU A 112 -9.16 4.45 -14.69
N ALA A 113 -10.15 3.57 -14.64
CA ALA A 113 -11.10 3.53 -13.52
C ALA A 113 -10.41 3.22 -12.18
N GLU A 114 -9.46 2.29 -12.20
CA GLU A 114 -8.65 2.00 -11.01
C GLU A 114 -7.78 3.21 -10.60
N CYS A 115 -7.16 3.89 -11.54
CA CYS A 115 -6.42 5.11 -11.25
C CYS A 115 -7.30 6.21 -10.65
N ASP A 116 -8.55 6.38 -11.13
CA ASP A 116 -9.49 7.34 -10.54
C ASP A 116 -9.82 6.98 -9.09
N ARG A 117 -10.03 5.68 -8.82
CA ARG A 117 -10.23 5.18 -7.45
C ARG A 117 -9.02 5.46 -6.55
N LEU A 118 -7.81 5.18 -7.03
CA LEU A 118 -6.57 5.42 -6.27
C LEU A 118 -6.30 6.92 -6.05
N VAL A 119 -6.64 7.77 -7.02
CA VAL A 119 -6.56 9.24 -6.86
C VAL A 119 -7.53 9.71 -5.77
N ALA A 120 -8.73 9.15 -5.70
CA ALA A 120 -9.67 9.47 -4.62
C ALA A 120 -9.15 9.06 -3.23
N LEU A 121 -8.24 8.07 -3.14
CA LEU A 121 -7.53 7.67 -1.92
C LEU A 121 -6.29 8.54 -1.63
N GLY A 122 -5.89 9.43 -2.54
CA GLY A 122 -4.77 10.34 -2.36
C GLY A 122 -3.54 10.10 -3.24
N ALA A 123 -3.55 9.09 -4.11
CA ALA A 123 -2.49 8.86 -5.10
C ALA A 123 -2.46 9.97 -6.17
N ALA A 124 -1.35 10.08 -6.88
CA ALA A 124 -1.25 10.99 -8.04
C ALA A 124 -0.83 10.23 -9.30
N ARG A 125 -1.42 10.61 -10.44
CA ARG A 125 -1.04 10.10 -11.75
C ARG A 125 0.28 10.73 -12.19
N VAL A 126 1.21 9.92 -12.69
CA VAL A 126 2.50 10.40 -13.22
C VAL A 126 2.53 10.28 -14.73
N ARG A 127 2.30 9.07 -15.26
CA ARG A 127 2.42 8.82 -16.70
C ARG A 127 1.61 7.62 -17.14
N ARG A 128 0.90 7.76 -18.23
CA ARG A 128 0.24 6.67 -18.96
C ARG A 128 1.16 6.13 -20.06
N HIS A 129 1.26 4.82 -20.15
CA HIS A 129 1.96 4.10 -21.21
C HIS A 129 0.94 3.31 -22.03
N GLU A 130 0.86 3.64 -23.32
CA GLU A 130 -0.07 2.98 -24.25
C GLU A 130 0.37 1.53 -24.53
N PRO A 131 -0.57 0.65 -24.84
CA PRO A 131 -0.25 -0.70 -25.30
C PRO A 131 0.58 -0.68 -26.57
N ALA A 132 1.65 -1.47 -26.60
CA ALA A 132 2.49 -1.71 -27.77
C ALA A 132 2.79 -3.23 -27.86
N PRO A 133 1.82 -4.04 -28.32
CA PRO A 133 1.97 -5.48 -28.41
C PRO A 133 3.11 -5.88 -29.36
N PRO A 134 3.77 -7.05 -29.13
CA PRO A 134 3.47 -8.02 -28.08
C PRO A 134 4.14 -7.72 -26.73
N MET A 135 5.04 -6.75 -26.65
CA MET A 135 5.94 -6.56 -25.51
C MET A 135 5.37 -5.70 -24.38
N ASN A 136 4.38 -4.84 -24.66
CA ASN A 136 3.81 -3.92 -23.69
C ASN A 136 2.28 -3.98 -23.75
N ALA A 137 1.67 -4.37 -22.63
CA ALA A 137 0.22 -4.46 -22.49
C ALA A 137 -0.45 -3.12 -22.12
N GLY A 138 0.35 -2.07 -21.86
CA GLY A 138 -0.11 -0.79 -21.32
C GLY A 138 -0.20 -0.79 -19.80
N PHE A 139 0.20 0.34 -19.18
CA PHE A 139 0.14 0.55 -17.73
C PHE A 139 0.14 2.05 -17.40
N ILE A 140 -0.20 2.40 -16.17
CA ILE A 140 -0.21 3.79 -15.70
C ILE A 140 0.67 3.89 -14.45
N VAL A 141 1.66 4.77 -14.51
CA VAL A 141 2.55 5.07 -13.38
C VAL A 141 1.87 6.05 -12.46
N MET A 142 1.89 5.76 -11.17
CA MET A 142 1.31 6.57 -10.10
C MET A 142 2.30 6.77 -8.95
N THR A 143 2.04 7.72 -8.08
CA THR A 143 2.71 7.87 -6.79
C THR A 143 1.71 7.73 -5.65
N ASP A 144 2.15 7.20 -4.53
CA ASP A 144 1.35 7.19 -3.32
C ASP A 144 1.32 8.57 -2.61
N PRO A 145 0.42 8.79 -1.63
CA PRO A 145 0.21 10.12 -1.05
C PRO A 145 1.32 10.60 -0.11
N ASN A 146 2.12 9.68 0.45
CA ASN A 146 3.01 10.03 1.56
C ASN A 146 4.28 10.73 1.11
N THR A 147 4.81 10.39 -0.04
CA THR A 147 6.14 10.87 -0.44
C THR A 147 6.18 11.52 -1.80
N ARG A 148 5.12 11.42 -2.61
CA ARG A 148 5.16 11.60 -4.08
C ARG A 148 6.29 10.80 -4.74
N ASP A 149 6.85 9.84 -4.02
CA ASP A 149 8.14 9.23 -4.24
C ASP A 149 8.09 7.72 -4.51
N TYR A 150 7.08 7.01 -3.99
CA TYR A 150 6.87 5.61 -4.36
C TYR A 150 6.04 5.54 -5.63
N GLN A 151 6.74 5.36 -6.76
CA GLN A 151 6.09 5.04 -8.01
C GLN A 151 5.63 3.58 -7.99
N PHE A 152 4.38 3.37 -8.30
CA PHE A 152 3.80 2.06 -8.56
C PHE A 152 3.04 2.09 -9.88
N CYS A 153 2.68 0.94 -10.40
CA CYS A 153 1.92 0.86 -11.65
C CYS A 153 0.53 0.28 -11.39
N ALA A 154 -0.50 0.91 -11.95
CA ALA A 154 -1.76 0.23 -12.22
C ALA A 154 -1.57 -0.58 -13.52
N ALA A 155 -1.57 -1.91 -13.40
CA ALA A 155 -1.16 -2.84 -14.44
C ALA A 155 -2.15 -4.00 -14.66
#